data_4778385d81f7987f260f5d07352742fe
#
_entry.id   4778385d81f7987f260f5d07352742fe
#
_cell.length_a   1.000
_cell.length_b   1.000
_cell.length_c   1.000
_cell.angle_alpha   90.00
_cell.angle_beta   90.00
_cell.angle_gamma   90.00
#
_symmetry.space_group_name_H-M   'P 1'
#
loop_
_entity.id
_entity.type
_entity.pdbx_description
1 polymer ?
#
loop_
_entity_poly.entity_id
_entity_poly.type
_entity_poly.pdbx_seq_one_letter_code
_entity_poly.pdbx_strand_id
1 'polypeptide(L)'
;MMTPARKLRVSAYLKKTVVLLCGVLSCLAVSARQEPAPGFKNDYLLIINTYSSNAPCSNAIINSVQNWLNTDNTTAVYVEHLNTLLIDSQEEFGEVRREIFARYAARAPKIVLLIGNPVLILRDDIRAHWGDVPIVSTAEMDFVSPDKEHLQTAAIPEQRRVPIAELADEYNLTFLQSRLFPQENVELLRHMVPGLRKVLLLGDGCYVNQQLHYDMQRMMAEHY
;
A
#
# COMPACT_ATOMS: atom_id res chain seq x y z
N MET A 1 -16.17 -64.85 29.79
CA MET A 1 -15.48 -64.97 28.49
C MET A 1 -15.90 -63.75 27.63
N MET A 2 -15.11 -62.71 27.58
CA MET A 2 -15.39 -61.49 26.80
C MET A 2 -14.86 -61.66 25.38
N THR A 3 -15.73 -61.50 24.41
CA THR A 3 -15.49 -61.66 22.97
C THR A 3 -14.45 -60.65 22.43
N PRO A 4 -13.51 -61.07 21.57
CA PRO A 4 -12.40 -60.23 21.09
C PRO A 4 -12.78 -58.99 20.28
N ALA A 5 -14.03 -58.88 19.84
CA ALA A 5 -14.52 -57.75 19.02
C ALA A 5 -14.62 -56.41 19.78
N ARG A 6 -14.70 -56.43 21.12
CA ARG A 6 -14.86 -55.19 21.90
C ARG A 6 -13.54 -54.43 22.13
N LYS A 7 -12.40 -55.12 22.09
CA LYS A 7 -11.06 -54.48 22.23
C LYS A 7 -10.61 -53.70 21.01
N LEU A 8 -11.03 -54.12 19.79
CA LEU A 8 -10.63 -53.43 18.55
C LEU A 8 -11.33 -52.08 18.37
N ARG A 9 -12.59 -51.94 18.86
CA ARG A 9 -13.34 -50.65 18.68
C ARG A 9 -12.78 -49.53 19.56
N VAL A 10 -12.32 -49.82 20.78
CA VAL A 10 -11.75 -48.78 21.66
C VAL A 10 -10.42 -48.26 21.10
N SER A 11 -9.60 -49.12 20.53
CA SER A 11 -8.31 -48.72 19.91
C SER A 11 -8.51 -47.82 18.67
N ALA A 12 -9.57 -48.05 17.87
CA ALA A 12 -9.85 -47.23 16.69
C ALA A 12 -10.36 -45.83 17.05
N TYR A 13 -11.16 -45.71 18.10
CA TYR A 13 -11.61 -44.40 18.59
C TYR A 13 -10.48 -43.58 19.20
N LEU A 14 -9.59 -44.23 19.96
CA LEU A 14 -8.45 -43.57 20.58
C LEU A 14 -7.48 -43.02 19.52
N LYS A 15 -7.22 -43.76 18.43
CA LYS A 15 -6.40 -43.30 17.30
C LYS A 15 -7.02 -42.14 16.55
N LYS A 16 -8.32 -42.16 16.34
CA LYS A 16 -9.02 -41.01 15.66
C LYS A 16 -9.03 -39.77 16.52
N THR A 17 -9.20 -39.89 17.83
CA THR A 17 -9.19 -38.75 18.76
C THR A 17 -7.79 -38.13 18.89
N VAL A 18 -6.73 -38.92 18.89
CA VAL A 18 -5.34 -38.44 18.92
C VAL A 18 -4.99 -37.70 17.61
N VAL A 19 -5.40 -38.22 16.46
CA VAL A 19 -5.17 -37.55 15.17
C VAL A 19 -5.94 -36.24 15.08
N LEU A 20 -7.17 -36.17 15.57
CA LEU A 20 -7.97 -34.94 15.60
C LEU A 20 -7.35 -33.89 16.55
N LEU A 21 -6.86 -34.32 17.72
CA LEU A 21 -6.20 -33.43 18.68
C LEU A 21 -4.87 -32.89 18.16
N CYS A 22 -4.07 -33.69 17.45
CA CYS A 22 -2.84 -33.25 16.81
C CYS A 22 -3.13 -32.29 15.64
N GLY A 23 -4.22 -32.50 14.88
CA GLY A 23 -4.67 -31.60 13.82
C GLY A 23 -5.08 -30.22 14.35
N VAL A 24 -5.83 -30.17 15.44
CA VAL A 24 -6.26 -28.91 16.08
C VAL A 24 -5.08 -28.18 16.73
N LEU A 25 -4.14 -28.89 17.36
CA LEU A 25 -2.93 -28.25 17.91
C LEU A 25 -2.00 -27.73 16.79
N SER A 26 -1.95 -28.38 15.62
CA SER A 26 -1.18 -27.90 14.48
C SER A 26 -1.81 -26.65 13.85
N CYS A 27 -3.14 -26.54 13.85
CA CYS A 27 -3.83 -25.31 13.39
C CYS A 27 -3.68 -24.14 14.36
N LEU A 28 -3.56 -24.39 15.66
CA LEU A 28 -3.30 -23.35 16.65
C LEU A 28 -1.82 -22.87 16.66
N ALA A 29 -0.91 -23.66 16.13
CA ALA A 29 0.51 -23.29 16.02
C ALA A 29 0.83 -22.45 14.76
N VAL A 30 -0.16 -22.20 13.87
CA VAL A 30 -0.11 -21.19 12.81
C VAL A 30 -0.62 -19.84 13.34
N SER A 31 -0.52 -19.60 14.63
CA SER A 31 -0.56 -18.25 15.19
C SER A 31 0.60 -17.47 14.56
N ALA A 32 0.21 -16.44 13.81
CA ALA A 32 1.05 -15.47 13.18
C ALA A 32 2.44 -15.40 13.85
N ARG A 33 3.48 -15.83 13.15
CA ARG A 33 4.82 -15.33 13.44
C ARG A 33 4.73 -13.85 13.14
N GLN A 34 4.35 -13.09 14.14
CA GLN A 34 4.64 -11.66 14.18
C GLN A 34 6.15 -11.59 14.00
N GLU A 35 6.59 -11.09 12.87
CA GLU A 35 8.01 -10.81 12.70
C GLU A 35 8.43 -9.94 13.89
N PRO A 36 9.51 -10.29 14.57
CA PRO A 36 9.96 -9.49 15.70
C PRO A 36 10.17 -8.07 15.23
N ALA A 37 9.66 -7.11 15.99
CA ALA A 37 9.87 -5.70 15.71
C ALA A 37 11.36 -5.46 15.41
N PRO A 38 11.68 -4.70 14.36
CA PRO A 38 13.07 -4.44 13.98
C PRO A 38 13.83 -3.89 15.18
N GLY A 39 14.97 -4.51 15.48
CA GLY A 39 15.86 -4.01 16.53
C GLY A 39 16.58 -2.75 16.03
N PHE A 40 15.94 -1.60 16.15
CA PHE A 40 16.46 -0.32 15.66
C PHE A 40 17.71 0.11 16.44
N LYS A 41 18.88 -0.25 15.94
CA LYS A 41 20.15 0.19 16.53
C LYS A 41 20.57 1.58 16.02
N ASN A 42 20.18 1.94 14.81
CA ASN A 42 20.54 3.18 14.12
C ASN A 42 19.28 3.96 13.71
N ASP A 43 19.49 5.17 13.27
CA ASP A 43 18.46 5.95 12.59
C ASP A 43 18.00 5.24 11.32
N TYR A 44 16.74 5.40 10.97
CA TYR A 44 16.20 4.73 9.79
C TYR A 44 15.24 5.60 9.00
N LEU A 45 15.13 5.28 7.71
CA LEU A 45 14.11 5.77 6.79
C LEU A 45 13.06 4.66 6.60
N LEU A 46 11.79 5.03 6.71
CA LEU A 46 10.68 4.13 6.42
C LEU A 46 10.05 4.48 5.08
N ILE A 47 10.01 3.50 4.17
CA ILE A 47 9.31 3.61 2.90
C ILE A 47 7.98 2.88 3.03
N ILE A 48 6.87 3.55 2.77
CA ILE A 48 5.55 2.94 2.67
C ILE A 48 5.08 3.04 1.22
N ASN A 49 5.00 1.90 0.56
CA ASN A 49 4.72 1.79 -0.85
C ASN A 49 3.30 1.26 -1.09
N THR A 50 2.51 1.99 -1.85
CA THR A 50 1.15 1.60 -2.29
C THR A 50 1.14 0.29 -3.06
N TYR A 51 2.18 0.04 -3.84
CA TYR A 51 2.25 -1.04 -4.82
C TYR A 51 2.87 -2.31 -4.24
N SER A 52 2.79 -3.39 -5.01
CA SER A 52 3.49 -4.64 -4.70
C SER A 52 5.01 -4.50 -4.79
N SER A 53 5.73 -5.44 -4.19
CA SER A 53 7.20 -5.53 -4.30
C SER A 53 7.71 -5.76 -5.72
N ASN A 54 6.82 -6.09 -6.66
CA ASN A 54 7.17 -6.36 -8.06
C ASN A 54 6.85 -5.18 -9.00
N ALA A 55 6.34 -4.05 -8.49
CA ALA A 55 5.99 -2.89 -9.30
C ALA A 55 7.25 -2.16 -9.79
N PRO A 56 7.53 -2.09 -11.12
CA PRO A 56 8.82 -1.60 -11.63
C PRO A 56 9.11 -0.13 -11.26
N CYS A 57 8.09 0.74 -11.35
CA CYS A 57 8.28 2.17 -11.08
C CYS A 57 8.63 2.44 -9.62
N SER A 58 7.88 1.85 -8.68
CA SER A 58 8.17 2.01 -7.25
C SER A 58 9.49 1.37 -6.85
N ASN A 59 9.84 0.21 -7.44
CA ASN A 59 11.13 -0.44 -7.20
C ASN A 59 12.31 0.41 -7.69
N ALA A 60 12.16 1.12 -8.80
CA ALA A 60 13.21 2.03 -9.27
C ALA A 60 13.47 3.15 -8.23
N ILE A 61 12.42 3.71 -7.64
CA ILE A 61 12.55 4.72 -6.58
C ILE A 61 13.20 4.10 -5.33
N ILE A 62 12.69 2.96 -4.86
CA ILE A 62 13.19 2.27 -3.66
C ILE A 62 14.67 1.93 -3.82
N ASN A 63 15.05 1.32 -4.93
CA ASN A 63 16.43 0.95 -5.21
C ASN A 63 17.34 2.18 -5.29
N SER A 64 16.89 3.29 -5.87
CA SER A 64 17.67 4.52 -5.94
C SER A 64 17.94 5.10 -4.55
N VAL A 65 16.93 5.11 -3.68
CA VAL A 65 17.06 5.56 -2.28
C VAL A 65 17.99 4.65 -1.50
N GLN A 66 17.81 3.33 -1.61
CA GLN A 66 18.67 2.35 -0.93
C GLN A 66 20.11 2.43 -1.39
N ASN A 67 20.36 2.54 -2.69
CA ASN A 67 21.72 2.67 -3.24
C ASN A 67 22.41 3.95 -2.78
N TRP A 68 21.66 5.06 -2.73
CA TRP A 68 22.20 6.33 -2.26
C TRP A 68 22.56 6.28 -0.77
N LEU A 69 21.68 5.73 0.08
CA LEU A 69 21.91 5.61 1.53
C LEU A 69 22.95 4.54 1.90
N ASN A 70 23.09 3.48 1.10
CA ASN A 70 24.10 2.44 1.33
C ASN A 70 25.55 2.96 1.17
N THR A 71 25.74 4.10 0.52
CA THR A 71 27.08 4.73 0.43
C THR A 71 27.55 5.26 1.78
N ASP A 72 26.63 5.54 2.71
CA ASP A 72 26.92 6.17 3.99
C ASP A 72 26.89 5.19 5.18
N ASN A 73 26.30 4.00 5.03
CA ASN A 73 26.18 2.91 6.01
C ASN A 73 25.62 3.30 7.40
N THR A 74 25.08 4.53 7.56
CA THR A 74 24.62 5.06 8.84
C THR A 74 23.11 4.97 9.02
N THR A 75 22.35 4.91 7.92
CA THR A 75 20.88 4.94 7.94
C THR A 75 20.30 3.65 7.37
N ALA A 76 19.55 2.92 8.15
CA ALA A 76 18.82 1.75 7.69
C ALA A 76 17.60 2.18 6.85
N VAL A 77 17.20 1.36 5.87
CA VAL A 77 15.98 1.55 5.07
C VAL A 77 15.05 0.37 5.29
N TYR A 78 13.87 0.63 5.80
CA TYR A 78 12.78 -0.35 5.90
C TYR A 78 11.72 -0.04 4.84
N VAL A 79 11.15 -1.09 4.25
CA VAL A 79 10.15 -0.96 3.17
C VAL A 79 8.93 -1.79 3.51
N GLU A 80 7.78 -1.13 3.57
CA GLU A 80 6.46 -1.75 3.67
C GLU A 80 5.74 -1.66 2.31
N HIS A 81 5.37 -2.81 1.77
CA HIS A 81 4.60 -2.91 0.53
C HIS A 81 3.14 -3.22 0.87
N LEU A 82 2.26 -2.24 0.76
CA LEU A 82 0.85 -2.42 1.10
C LEU A 82 0.08 -3.24 0.06
N ASN A 83 0.50 -3.14 -1.21
CA ASN A 83 -0.21 -3.76 -2.32
C ASN A 83 -1.73 -3.49 -2.29
N THR A 84 -2.09 -2.22 -2.26
CA THR A 84 -3.47 -1.76 -2.03
C THR A 84 -4.51 -2.32 -3.02
N LEU A 85 -4.06 -2.88 -4.15
CA LEU A 85 -4.91 -3.60 -5.10
C LEU A 85 -5.50 -4.90 -4.55
N LEU A 86 -4.85 -5.51 -3.57
CA LEU A 86 -5.29 -6.77 -2.96
C LEU A 86 -6.03 -6.56 -1.64
N ILE A 87 -6.21 -5.31 -1.21
CA ILE A 87 -6.98 -5.00 -0.01
C ILE A 87 -8.46 -4.92 -0.40
N ASP A 88 -9.22 -5.93 0.00
CA ASP A 88 -10.61 -6.11 -0.42
C ASP A 88 -11.61 -5.32 0.43
N SER A 89 -11.21 -4.88 1.63
CA SER A 89 -12.11 -4.18 2.55
C SER A 89 -11.40 -3.08 3.36
N GLN A 90 -12.21 -2.16 3.89
CA GLN A 90 -11.71 -1.12 4.80
C GLN A 90 -11.27 -1.69 6.15
N GLU A 91 -11.87 -2.81 6.56
CA GLU A 91 -11.49 -3.52 7.78
C GLU A 91 -10.07 -4.10 7.63
N GLU A 92 -9.79 -4.78 6.53
CA GLU A 92 -8.46 -5.30 6.20
C GLU A 92 -7.42 -4.18 6.13
N PHE A 93 -7.76 -3.06 5.47
CA PHE A 93 -6.89 -1.88 5.46
C PHE A 93 -6.61 -1.37 6.87
N GLY A 94 -7.64 -1.33 7.74
CA GLY A 94 -7.50 -0.95 9.13
C GLY A 94 -6.56 -1.87 9.91
N GLU A 95 -6.54 -3.17 9.60
CA GLU A 95 -5.59 -4.14 10.19
C GLU A 95 -4.16 -3.88 9.73
N VAL A 96 -3.94 -3.77 8.43
CA VAL A 96 -2.62 -3.44 7.85
C VAL A 96 -2.08 -2.14 8.44
N ARG A 97 -2.92 -1.11 8.54
CA ARG A 97 -2.59 0.18 9.15
C ARG A 97 -2.13 0.01 10.60
N ARG A 98 -2.88 -0.70 11.44
CA ARG A 98 -2.51 -0.98 12.84
C ARG A 98 -1.20 -1.75 12.96
N GLU A 99 -0.99 -2.76 12.13
CA GLU A 99 0.22 -3.57 12.14
C GLU A 99 1.48 -2.77 11.82
N ILE A 100 1.43 -1.90 10.80
CA ILE A 100 2.55 -1.02 10.45
C ILE A 100 2.92 -0.16 11.65
N PHE A 101 1.97 0.57 12.22
CA PHE A 101 2.28 1.47 13.33
C PHE A 101 2.70 0.73 14.60
N ALA A 102 2.17 -0.46 14.87
CA ALA A 102 2.62 -1.31 15.98
C ALA A 102 4.06 -1.80 15.78
N ARG A 103 4.44 -2.19 14.55
CA ARG A 103 5.79 -2.66 14.21
C ARG A 103 6.86 -1.60 14.46
N TYR A 104 6.56 -0.37 14.19
CA TYR A 104 7.48 0.76 14.31
C TYR A 104 7.23 1.64 15.57
N ALA A 105 6.41 1.19 16.52
CA ALA A 105 6.04 1.97 17.70
C ALA A 105 7.23 2.27 18.63
N ALA A 106 8.25 1.40 18.65
CA ALA A 106 9.38 1.53 19.58
C ALA A 106 10.28 2.74 19.28
N ARG A 107 10.30 3.23 18.06
CA ARG A 107 11.12 4.36 17.63
C ARG A 107 10.57 4.98 16.35
N ALA A 108 10.42 6.30 16.34
CA ALA A 108 10.04 7.03 15.14
C ALA A 108 11.12 6.97 14.05
N PRO A 109 10.74 6.85 12.75
CA PRO A 109 11.67 7.02 11.64
C PRO A 109 12.22 8.44 11.59
N LYS A 110 13.41 8.64 11.01
CA LYS A 110 13.92 9.98 10.72
C LYS A 110 13.15 10.66 9.60
N ILE A 111 12.74 9.89 8.60
CA ILE A 111 12.00 10.35 7.42
C ILE A 111 11.04 9.23 7.04
N VAL A 112 9.85 9.59 6.60
CA VAL A 112 8.90 8.67 5.95
C VAL A 112 8.83 9.00 4.48
N LEU A 113 9.05 8.03 3.60
CA LEU A 113 8.82 8.14 2.17
C LEU A 113 7.54 7.41 1.78
N LEU A 114 6.55 8.14 1.29
CA LEU A 114 5.28 7.62 0.81
C LEU A 114 5.31 7.52 -0.72
N ILE A 115 5.11 6.32 -1.26
CA ILE A 115 5.09 6.09 -2.72
C ILE A 115 3.67 5.75 -3.18
N GLY A 116 3.10 6.62 -4.01
CA GLY A 116 1.74 6.54 -4.55
C GLY A 116 0.70 7.29 -3.73
N ASN A 117 -0.37 7.73 -4.40
CA ASN A 117 -1.42 8.55 -3.76
C ASN A 117 -2.16 7.86 -2.60
N PRO A 118 -2.54 6.54 -2.69
CA PRO A 118 -3.34 5.91 -1.64
C PRO A 118 -2.70 5.96 -0.25
N VAL A 119 -1.36 5.85 -0.14
CA VAL A 119 -0.68 5.84 1.17
C VAL A 119 -0.62 7.20 1.84
N LEU A 120 -0.96 8.29 1.15
CA LEU A 120 -1.10 9.61 1.77
C LEU A 120 -2.24 9.68 2.81
N ILE A 121 -3.13 8.70 2.83
CA ILE A 121 -4.13 8.55 3.90
C ILE A 121 -3.48 8.36 5.27
N LEU A 122 -2.27 7.80 5.34
CA LEU A 122 -1.55 7.52 6.58
C LEU A 122 -0.94 8.76 7.25
N ARG A 123 -1.05 9.95 6.65
CA ARG A 123 -0.44 11.19 7.17
C ARG A 123 -0.84 11.54 8.60
N ASP A 124 -2.13 11.32 8.94
CA ASP A 124 -2.62 11.59 10.30
C ASP A 124 -2.06 10.58 11.31
N ASP A 125 -1.92 9.31 10.92
CA ASP A 125 -1.31 8.29 11.78
C ASP A 125 0.17 8.55 12.00
N ILE A 126 0.88 8.92 10.93
CA ILE A 126 2.29 9.30 11.00
C ILE A 126 2.47 10.40 12.04
N ARG A 127 1.66 11.45 11.96
CA ARG A 127 1.69 12.56 12.91
C ARG A 127 1.29 12.14 14.32
N ALA A 128 0.28 11.31 14.47
CA ALA A 128 -0.21 10.83 15.77
C ALA A 128 0.81 9.93 16.49
N HIS A 129 1.51 9.05 15.76
CA HIS A 129 2.44 8.09 16.35
C HIS A 129 3.87 8.59 16.46
N TRP A 130 4.32 9.43 15.52
CA TRP A 130 5.73 9.85 15.42
C TRP A 130 5.95 11.36 15.47
N GLY A 131 4.88 12.16 15.62
CA GLY A 131 4.96 13.62 15.70
C GLY A 131 5.25 14.26 14.35
N ASP A 132 6.07 15.28 14.34
CA ASP A 132 6.40 16.10 13.17
C ASP A 132 7.57 15.52 12.34
N VAL A 133 7.55 14.20 12.12
CA VAL A 133 8.56 13.55 11.27
C VAL A 133 8.42 14.03 9.82
N PRO A 134 9.53 14.37 9.14
CA PRO A 134 9.49 14.76 7.74
C PRO A 134 8.89 13.66 6.85
N ILE A 135 7.92 14.03 6.02
CA ILE A 135 7.30 13.15 5.03
C ILE A 135 7.74 13.60 3.65
N VAL A 136 8.29 12.69 2.87
CA VAL A 136 8.49 12.87 1.43
C VAL A 136 7.46 12.01 0.73
N SER A 137 6.70 12.57 -0.19
CA SER A 137 5.73 11.81 -0.99
C SER A 137 6.03 11.93 -2.47
N THR A 138 5.91 10.83 -3.18
CA THR A 138 5.91 10.81 -4.64
C THR A 138 4.67 10.13 -5.16
N ALA A 139 3.94 10.81 -6.02
CA ALA A 139 2.67 10.33 -6.54
C ALA A 139 2.34 10.99 -7.89
N GLU A 140 1.38 10.41 -8.59
CA GLU A 140 0.97 10.86 -9.93
C GLU A 140 -0.01 12.04 -9.86
N MET A 141 -0.92 12.02 -8.87
CA MET A 141 -1.93 13.06 -8.68
C MET A 141 -1.46 14.07 -7.63
N ASP A 142 -1.71 15.35 -7.87
CA ASP A 142 -1.38 16.45 -6.96
C ASP A 142 -2.48 16.74 -5.93
N PHE A 143 -3.41 15.80 -5.76
CA PHE A 143 -4.51 15.87 -4.81
C PHE A 143 -4.72 14.55 -4.07
N VAL A 144 -5.45 14.64 -2.96
CA VAL A 144 -5.90 13.49 -2.16
C VAL A 144 -7.40 13.58 -1.89
N SER A 145 -7.94 12.48 -1.34
CA SER A 145 -9.27 12.49 -0.73
C SER A 145 -9.30 13.30 0.57
N PRO A 146 -10.38 14.01 0.86
CA PRO A 146 -10.63 14.55 2.20
C PRO A 146 -10.91 13.44 3.23
N ASP A 147 -11.27 12.23 2.78
CA ASP A 147 -11.45 11.08 3.65
C ASP A 147 -10.11 10.62 4.21
N LYS A 148 -10.04 10.55 5.54
CA LYS A 148 -8.84 10.19 6.30
C LYS A 148 -8.89 8.79 6.89
N GLU A 149 -10.01 8.10 6.73
CA GLU A 149 -10.28 6.81 7.36
C GLU A 149 -10.28 5.67 6.35
N HIS A 150 -10.82 5.92 5.15
CA HIS A 150 -11.04 4.87 4.17
C HIS A 150 -10.03 4.93 3.03
N LEU A 151 -9.42 3.78 2.74
CA LEU A 151 -8.55 3.62 1.59
C LEU A 151 -9.29 3.98 0.30
N GLN A 152 -8.73 4.91 -0.44
CA GLN A 152 -9.33 5.38 -1.68
C GLN A 152 -9.09 4.38 -2.81
N THR A 153 -10.16 3.79 -3.33
CA THR A 153 -10.11 2.83 -4.46
C THR A 153 -10.81 3.36 -5.71
N ALA A 154 -11.71 4.34 -5.55
CA ALA A 154 -12.45 4.96 -6.67
C ALA A 154 -11.93 6.36 -7.00
N ALA A 155 -12.24 6.85 -8.19
CA ALA A 155 -11.92 8.20 -8.61
C ALA A 155 -12.56 9.25 -7.68
N ILE A 156 -11.82 10.32 -7.41
CA ILE A 156 -12.29 11.45 -6.59
C ILE A 156 -12.85 12.52 -7.53
N PRO A 157 -14.15 12.88 -7.38
CA PRO A 157 -14.72 14.00 -8.09
C PRO A 157 -13.93 15.29 -7.81
N GLU A 158 -13.79 16.15 -8.83
CA GLU A 158 -12.95 17.35 -8.76
C GLU A 158 -13.29 18.23 -7.54
N GLN A 159 -14.58 18.41 -7.26
CA GLN A 159 -15.07 19.25 -6.15
C GLN A 159 -14.73 18.70 -4.76
N ARG A 160 -14.26 17.45 -4.69
CA ARG A 160 -13.85 16.78 -3.46
C ARG A 160 -12.34 16.58 -3.35
N ARG A 161 -11.57 17.07 -4.30
CA ARG A 161 -10.10 16.97 -4.30
C ARG A 161 -9.51 17.98 -3.33
N VAL A 162 -8.58 17.52 -2.50
CA VAL A 162 -7.77 18.39 -1.64
C VAL A 162 -6.36 18.45 -2.24
N PRO A 163 -5.89 19.62 -2.69
CA PRO A 163 -4.54 19.77 -3.21
C PRO A 163 -3.48 19.33 -2.19
N ILE A 164 -2.50 18.55 -2.59
CA ILE A 164 -1.42 18.11 -1.69
C ILE A 164 -0.60 19.32 -1.20
N ALA A 165 -0.49 20.37 -2.01
CA ALA A 165 0.17 21.60 -1.63
C ALA A 165 -0.42 22.25 -0.36
N GLU A 166 -1.72 22.10 -0.11
CA GLU A 166 -2.39 22.62 1.10
C GLU A 166 -2.03 21.82 2.35
N LEU A 167 -1.51 20.59 2.19
CA LEU A 167 -1.10 19.72 3.29
C LEU A 167 0.38 19.89 3.67
N ALA A 168 1.17 20.55 2.83
CA ALA A 168 2.61 20.58 2.95
C ALA A 168 3.08 21.10 4.32
N ASP A 169 2.55 22.25 4.76
CA ASP A 169 2.95 22.85 6.03
C ASP A 169 2.37 22.10 7.23
N GLU A 170 1.13 21.61 7.11
CA GLU A 170 0.46 20.91 8.21
C GLU A 170 1.17 19.60 8.58
N TYR A 171 1.69 18.87 7.58
CA TYR A 171 2.25 17.53 7.78
C TYR A 171 3.77 17.45 7.58
N ASN A 172 4.49 18.58 7.56
CA ASN A 172 5.92 18.61 7.24
C ASN A 172 6.22 17.79 5.97
N LEU A 173 5.41 18.02 4.92
CA LEU A 173 5.32 17.19 3.71
C LEU A 173 6.03 17.87 2.54
N THR A 174 6.98 17.17 1.93
CA THR A 174 7.54 17.50 0.62
C THR A 174 6.93 16.59 -0.45
N PHE A 175 6.36 17.17 -1.49
CA PHE A 175 5.71 16.43 -2.57
C PHE A 175 6.47 16.49 -3.88
N LEU A 176 6.70 15.34 -4.48
CA LEU A 176 7.33 15.15 -5.79
C LEU A 176 6.30 14.54 -6.75
N GLN A 177 5.73 15.37 -7.63
CA GLN A 177 4.74 14.91 -8.59
C GLN A 177 5.37 14.20 -9.79
N SER A 178 4.92 12.98 -10.07
CA SER A 178 5.15 12.28 -11.33
C SER A 178 4.00 12.57 -12.28
N ARG A 179 4.08 13.72 -13.00
CA ARG A 179 2.97 14.18 -13.83
C ARG A 179 2.60 13.20 -14.94
N LEU A 180 1.32 12.98 -15.11
CA LEU A 180 0.70 12.35 -16.27
C LEU A 180 0.30 13.44 -17.28
N PHE A 181 0.39 13.15 -18.57
CA PHE A 181 0.11 14.07 -19.67
C PHE A 181 -1.00 13.51 -20.59
N PRO A 182 -2.22 13.27 -20.10
CA PRO A 182 -3.25 12.60 -20.88
C PRO A 182 -3.70 13.39 -22.10
N GLN A 183 -3.89 14.70 -21.98
CA GLN A 183 -4.31 15.55 -23.10
C GLN A 183 -3.24 15.63 -24.17
N GLU A 184 -2.01 15.91 -23.77
CA GLU A 184 -0.86 16.01 -24.69
C GLU A 184 -0.64 14.69 -25.45
N ASN A 185 -0.86 13.56 -24.79
CA ASN A 185 -0.76 12.25 -25.43
C ASN A 185 -1.87 12.03 -26.46
N VAL A 186 -3.12 12.46 -26.19
CA VAL A 186 -4.22 12.39 -27.17
C VAL A 186 -3.94 13.31 -28.34
N GLU A 187 -3.47 14.52 -28.11
CA GLU A 187 -3.10 15.48 -29.17
C GLU A 187 -1.96 14.95 -30.04
N LEU A 188 -0.94 14.37 -29.43
CA LEU A 188 0.15 13.70 -30.13
C LEU A 188 -0.36 12.56 -31.02
N LEU A 189 -1.23 11.71 -30.48
CA LEU A 189 -1.84 10.61 -31.23
C LEU A 189 -2.65 11.11 -32.43
N ARG A 190 -3.41 12.19 -32.27
CA ARG A 190 -4.16 12.81 -33.39
C ARG A 190 -3.25 13.37 -34.47
N HIS A 191 -2.12 13.92 -34.06
CA HIS A 191 -1.12 14.41 -35.01
C HIS A 191 -0.43 13.28 -35.78
N MET A 192 -0.13 12.17 -35.08
CA MET A 192 0.55 10.98 -35.67
C MET A 192 -0.39 10.14 -36.54
N VAL A 193 -1.69 10.11 -36.22
CA VAL A 193 -2.68 9.29 -36.89
C VAL A 193 -3.77 10.16 -37.49
N PRO A 194 -3.63 10.62 -38.76
CA PRO A 194 -4.64 11.40 -39.45
C PRO A 194 -5.99 10.68 -39.47
N GLY A 195 -7.05 11.38 -39.07
CA GLY A 195 -8.40 10.81 -39.02
C GLY A 195 -8.67 9.89 -37.81
N LEU A 196 -7.87 9.93 -36.74
CA LEU A 196 -8.15 9.25 -35.48
C LEU A 196 -9.55 9.60 -34.97
N ARG A 197 -10.39 8.57 -34.77
CA ARG A 197 -11.78 8.74 -34.32
C ARG A 197 -12.07 8.10 -32.98
N LYS A 198 -11.23 7.20 -32.53
CA LYS A 198 -11.42 6.46 -31.28
C LYS A 198 -10.08 6.27 -30.57
N VAL A 199 -10.09 6.48 -29.28
CA VAL A 199 -8.99 6.16 -28.37
C VAL A 199 -9.50 5.16 -27.36
N LEU A 200 -8.76 4.10 -27.13
CA LEU A 200 -9.04 3.11 -26.11
C LEU A 200 -8.02 3.26 -25.00
N LEU A 201 -8.50 3.57 -23.79
CA LEU A 201 -7.70 3.58 -22.57
C LEU A 201 -7.78 2.20 -21.91
N LEU A 202 -6.63 1.54 -21.75
CA LEU A 202 -6.51 0.28 -21.03
C LEU A 202 -5.84 0.55 -19.68
N GLY A 203 -6.42 0.03 -18.62
CA GLY A 203 -5.88 0.14 -17.27
C GLY A 203 -6.40 -0.98 -16.39
N ASP A 204 -5.75 -1.21 -15.27
CA ASP A 204 -6.23 -2.09 -14.20
C ASP A 204 -7.18 -1.35 -13.24
N GLY A 205 -7.59 -2.03 -12.15
CA GLY A 205 -8.45 -1.46 -11.11
C GLY A 205 -7.74 -0.57 -10.09
N CYS A 206 -6.45 -0.25 -10.26
CA CYS A 206 -5.74 0.57 -9.29
C CYS A 206 -6.26 2.00 -9.24
N TYR A 207 -6.09 2.66 -8.09
CA TYR A 207 -6.56 4.02 -7.86
C TYR A 207 -6.13 5.00 -8.97
N VAL A 208 -4.86 4.97 -9.37
CA VAL A 208 -4.32 5.89 -10.40
C VAL A 208 -5.02 5.71 -11.73
N ASN A 209 -5.25 4.46 -12.17
CA ASN A 209 -5.96 4.18 -13.41
C ASN A 209 -7.45 4.55 -13.33
N GLN A 210 -8.11 4.34 -12.19
CA GLN A 210 -9.47 4.81 -11.97
C GLN A 210 -9.57 6.34 -12.07
N GLN A 211 -8.63 7.04 -11.46
CA GLN A 211 -8.57 8.50 -11.51
C GLN A 211 -8.27 9.01 -12.92
N LEU A 212 -7.28 8.41 -13.60
CA LEU A 212 -6.94 8.73 -14.97
C LEU A 212 -8.12 8.49 -15.92
N HIS A 213 -8.83 7.38 -15.76
CA HIS A 213 -10.02 7.09 -16.56
C HIS A 213 -11.10 8.15 -16.39
N TYR A 214 -11.39 8.54 -15.16
CA TYR A 214 -12.36 9.59 -14.84
C TYR A 214 -11.97 10.94 -15.49
N ASP A 215 -10.71 11.36 -15.33
CA ASP A 215 -10.21 12.63 -15.87
C ASP A 215 -10.16 12.61 -17.41
N MET A 216 -9.79 11.47 -18.02
CA MET A 216 -9.80 11.29 -19.47
C MET A 216 -11.20 11.35 -20.05
N GLN A 217 -12.20 10.70 -19.44
CA GLN A 217 -13.58 10.76 -19.91
C GLN A 217 -14.08 12.20 -19.91
N ARG A 218 -13.81 12.96 -18.85
CA ARG A 218 -14.19 14.37 -18.76
C ARG A 218 -13.47 15.21 -19.82
N MET A 219 -12.17 15.09 -19.91
CA MET A 219 -11.35 15.82 -20.90
C MET A 219 -11.82 15.55 -22.34
N MET A 220 -12.14 14.28 -22.66
CA MET A 220 -12.65 13.93 -23.98
C MET A 220 -14.02 14.53 -24.25
N ALA A 221 -14.90 14.63 -23.26
CA ALA A 221 -16.22 15.24 -23.41
C ALA A 221 -16.16 16.79 -23.57
N GLU A 222 -15.15 17.42 -22.98
CA GLU A 222 -14.97 18.88 -23.01
C GLU A 222 -14.25 19.37 -24.27
N HIS A 223 -13.35 18.57 -24.84
CA HIS A 223 -12.44 19.03 -25.90
C HIS A 223 -12.58 18.32 -27.24
N TYR A 224 -13.30 17.18 -27.29
CA TYR A 224 -13.41 16.35 -28.50
C TYR A 224 -14.84 15.84 -28.75
#